data_2650fefbc7d8d4b73ec99374b47f3164
#
_entry.id   2650fefbc7d8d4b73ec99374b47f3164
#
_cell.length_a   1.000
_cell.length_b   1.000
_cell.length_c   1.000
_cell.angle_alpha   90.00
_cell.angle_beta   90.00
_cell.angle_gamma   90.00
#
_symmetry.space_group_name_H-M   'P 1'
#
loop_
_entity.id
_entity.type
_entity.pdbx_description
1 polymer ?
#
loop_
_entity_poly.entity_id
_entity_poly.type
_entity_poly.pdbx_seq_one_letter_code
_entity_poly.pdbx_strand_id
1 'polypeptide(L)'
;MRTLKKVIHEGNYMAEVELRLETSDDDWAPYISLEDALRVDDVREALQAGDLKSAEKYAMVFEVTPVHLKVAEDLAEYKTR
;
A
#
# COMPACT_ATOMS: atom_id res chain seq x y z
N MET A 1 12.01 16.77 -8.45
CA MET A 1 11.01 16.24 -7.50
C MET A 1 10.88 14.75 -7.69
N ARG A 2 10.93 14.01 -6.62
CA ARG A 2 10.82 12.56 -6.71
C ARG A 2 9.46 12.10 -6.19
N THR A 3 8.99 11.00 -6.74
CA THR A 3 7.76 10.40 -6.27
C THR A 3 8.06 9.01 -5.76
N LEU A 4 7.23 8.55 -4.85
CA LEU A 4 7.33 7.23 -4.25
C LEU A 4 5.94 6.63 -4.20
N LYS A 5 5.83 5.37 -4.53
CA LYS A 5 4.56 4.66 -4.39
C LYS A 5 4.56 3.90 -3.09
N LYS A 6 3.60 4.24 -2.26
CA LYS A 6 3.42 3.56 -0.98
C LYS A 6 2.31 2.55 -1.14
N VAL A 7 2.58 1.31 -0.75
CA VAL A 7 1.58 0.25 -0.80
C VAL A 7 0.99 0.06 0.59
N ILE A 8 -0.34 0.07 0.65
CA ILE A 8 -1.08 -0.14 1.89
C ILE A 8 -1.90 -1.40 1.69
N HIS A 9 -1.77 -2.33 2.62
CA HIS A 9 -2.50 -3.59 2.55
C HIS A 9 -3.38 -3.74 3.78
N GLU A 10 -4.68 -3.86 3.56
CA GLU A 10 -5.65 -4.02 4.64
C GLU A 10 -6.65 -5.09 4.24
N GLY A 11 -6.67 -6.19 4.97
CA GLY A 11 -7.58 -7.28 4.67
C GLY A 11 -7.36 -7.82 3.27
N ASN A 12 -8.41 -7.81 2.47
CA ASN A 12 -8.36 -8.31 1.11
C ASN A 12 -8.05 -7.23 0.08
N TYR A 13 -7.72 -6.04 0.52
CA TYR A 13 -7.49 -4.92 -0.38
C TYR A 13 -6.11 -4.36 -0.25
N MET A 14 -5.64 -3.81 -1.33
CA MET A 14 -4.34 -3.19 -1.40
C MET A 14 -4.48 -1.89 -2.16
N ALA A 15 -3.75 -0.88 -1.76
CA ALA A 15 -3.79 0.40 -2.43
C ALA A 15 -2.39 0.93 -2.68
N GLU A 16 -2.19 1.53 -3.85
CA GLU A 16 -0.95 2.22 -4.18
C GLU A 16 -1.20 3.70 -4.13
N VAL A 17 -0.51 4.39 -3.25
CA VAL A 17 -0.63 5.84 -3.10
C VAL A 17 0.67 6.46 -3.58
N GLU A 18 0.55 7.40 -4.51
CA GLU A 18 1.73 8.12 -4.97
C GLU A 18 2.00 9.29 -4.05
N LEU A 19 3.22 9.34 -3.55
CA LEU A 19 3.64 10.39 -2.64
C LEU A 19 4.74 11.21 -3.28
N ARG A 20 4.76 12.48 -2.94
CA ARG A 20 5.85 13.36 -3.37
C ARG A 20 6.87 13.45 -2.27
N LEU A 21 8.10 13.23 -2.64
CA LEU A 21 9.21 13.38 -1.71
C LEU A 21 9.74 14.80 -1.84
N GLU A 22 9.75 15.50 -0.75
CA GLU A 22 10.24 16.86 -0.73
C GLU A 22 11.62 16.90 -0.10
N THR A 23 12.48 17.72 -0.66
CA THR A 23 13.80 17.94 -0.10
C THR A 23 14.02 19.43 -0.04
N SER A 24 14.73 19.86 0.97
CA SER A 24 15.17 21.22 1.03
C SER A 24 16.69 21.23 1.01
N ASP A 25 17.26 22.40 0.79
CA ASP A 25 18.70 22.50 0.69
C ASP A 25 19.40 22.08 1.97
N ASP A 26 18.72 22.21 3.08
CA ASP A 26 19.26 21.88 4.39
C ASP A 26 19.02 20.45 4.80
N ASP A 27 18.18 19.74 4.07
CA ASP A 27 17.81 18.40 4.44
C ASP A 27 18.67 17.38 3.75
N TRP A 28 19.05 16.38 4.48
CA TRP A 28 19.83 15.27 3.94
C TRP A 28 18.95 14.19 3.37
N ALA A 29 17.76 14.06 3.92
CA ALA A 29 16.86 13.00 3.51
C ALA A 29 15.55 13.59 3.06
N PRO A 30 14.96 13.05 2.00
CA PRO A 30 13.65 13.48 1.57
C PRO A 30 12.60 13.10 2.60
N TYR A 31 11.52 13.86 2.63
CA TYR A 31 10.44 13.60 3.56
C TYR A 31 9.11 13.76 2.83
N ILE A 32 8.09 13.18 3.42
CA ILE A 32 6.74 13.26 2.91
C ILE A 32 6.06 14.47 3.50
N SER A 33 5.29 15.19 2.69
CA SER A 33 4.54 16.34 3.21
C SER A 33 3.44 15.85 4.15
N LEU A 34 3.00 16.75 5.03
CA LEU A 34 1.90 16.43 5.94
C LEU A 34 0.64 16.06 5.16
N GLU A 35 0.39 16.78 4.07
CA GLU A 35 -0.76 16.48 3.22
C GLU A 35 -0.73 15.06 2.70
N ASP A 36 0.42 14.61 2.21
CA ASP A 36 0.54 13.27 1.69
C ASP A 36 0.42 12.23 2.80
N ALA A 37 0.95 12.54 3.98
CA ALA A 37 0.83 11.64 5.12
C ALA A 37 -0.64 11.46 5.52
N LEU A 38 -1.41 12.55 5.49
CA LEU A 38 -2.83 12.47 5.79
C LEU A 38 -3.58 11.68 4.73
N ARG A 39 -3.18 11.79 3.48
CA ARG A 39 -3.78 11.00 2.41
C ARG A 39 -3.57 9.51 2.64
N VAL A 40 -2.39 9.14 3.05
CA VAL A 40 -2.10 7.73 3.34
C VAL A 40 -3.01 7.23 4.44
N ASP A 41 -3.18 8.03 5.48
CA ASP A 41 -4.07 7.65 6.59
C ASP A 41 -5.51 7.52 6.12
N ASP A 42 -5.96 8.45 5.30
CA ASP A 42 -7.33 8.41 4.78
C ASP A 42 -7.56 7.16 3.94
N VAL A 43 -6.60 6.81 3.12
CA VAL A 43 -6.70 5.61 2.29
C VAL A 43 -6.74 4.37 3.18
N ARG A 44 -5.89 4.32 4.20
CA ARG A 44 -5.86 3.19 5.11
C ARG A 44 -7.20 3.02 5.82
N GLU A 45 -7.74 4.11 6.34
CA GLU A 45 -9.03 4.07 7.01
C GLU A 45 -10.13 3.62 6.07
N ALA A 46 -10.11 4.12 4.84
CA ALA A 46 -11.11 3.75 3.85
C ALA A 46 -11.04 2.25 3.55
N LEU A 47 -9.84 1.72 3.41
CA LEU A 47 -9.69 0.29 3.16
C LEU A 47 -10.17 -0.55 4.34
N GLN A 48 -9.89 -0.10 5.56
CA GLN A 48 -10.33 -0.80 6.76
C GLN A 48 -11.84 -0.83 6.86
N ALA A 49 -12.49 0.24 6.41
CA ALA A 49 -13.94 0.34 6.42
C ALA A 49 -14.59 -0.33 5.21
N GLY A 50 -13.80 -0.76 4.25
CA GLY A 50 -14.34 -1.32 3.02
C GLY A 50 -14.88 -0.27 2.08
N ASP A 51 -14.53 0.99 2.29
CA ASP A 51 -14.99 2.10 1.47
C ASP A 51 -14.02 2.33 0.32
N LEU A 52 -14.17 1.51 -0.71
CA LEU A 52 -13.22 1.54 -1.83
C LEU A 52 -13.32 2.81 -2.66
N LYS A 53 -14.51 3.40 -2.71
CA LYS A 53 -14.68 4.64 -3.46
C LYS A 53 -13.86 5.77 -2.88
N SER A 54 -13.85 5.88 -1.56
CA SER A 54 -13.05 6.91 -0.91
C SER A 54 -11.57 6.65 -1.09
N ALA A 55 -11.16 5.38 -1.01
CA ALA A 55 -9.76 5.03 -1.21
C ALA A 55 -9.30 5.36 -2.63
N GLU A 56 -10.16 5.13 -3.62
CA GLU A 56 -9.83 5.38 -5.02
C GLU A 56 -9.60 6.85 -5.33
N LYS A 57 -10.05 7.73 -4.49
CA LYS A 57 -9.84 9.17 -4.72
C LYS A 57 -8.35 9.52 -4.70
N TYR A 58 -7.57 8.79 -3.93
CA TYR A 58 -6.16 9.10 -3.74
C TYR A 58 -5.23 7.96 -4.09
N ALA A 59 -5.78 6.82 -4.47
CA ALA A 59 -4.96 5.64 -4.65
C ALA A 59 -5.53 4.74 -5.73
N MET A 60 -4.68 3.89 -6.26
CA MET A 60 -5.13 2.80 -7.11
C MET A 60 -5.40 1.62 -6.20
N VAL A 61 -6.64 1.14 -6.23
CA VAL A 61 -7.08 0.10 -5.30
C VAL A 61 -7.18 -1.24 -6.01
N PHE A 62 -6.68 -2.27 -5.37
CA PHE A 62 -6.70 -3.64 -5.89
C PHE A 62 -7.37 -4.56 -4.88
N GLU A 63 -8.03 -5.56 -5.39
CA GLU A 63 -8.52 -6.63 -4.54
C GLU A 63 -7.50 -7.76 -4.62
N VAL A 64 -7.06 -8.22 -3.45
CA VAL A 64 -6.06 -9.28 -3.37
C VAL A 64 -6.76 -10.56 -2.98
N THR A 65 -6.63 -11.57 -3.83
CA THR A 65 -7.26 -12.85 -3.58
C THR A 65 -6.19 -13.91 -3.34
N PRO A 66 -6.26 -14.61 -2.21
CA PRO A 66 -5.31 -15.68 -1.96
C PRO A 66 -5.40 -16.74 -3.04
N VAL A 67 -4.27 -17.29 -3.41
CA VAL A 67 -4.21 -18.34 -4.39
C VAL A 67 -4.01 -19.67 -3.66
N HIS A 68 -4.98 -20.55 -3.81
CA HIS A 68 -4.92 -21.88 -3.20
C HIS A 68 -4.60 -22.90 -4.26
N LEU A 69 -3.33 -23.16 -4.45
CA LEU A 69 -2.87 -24.10 -5.43
C LEU A 69 -2.39 -25.36 -4.73
N LYS A 70 -2.55 -26.47 -5.42
CA LYS A 70 -1.98 -27.72 -4.93
C LYS A 70 -0.48 -27.59 -4.76
N VAL A 71 0.11 -26.77 -5.59
CA VAL A 71 1.53 -26.49 -5.51
C VAL A 71 1.93 -25.98 -4.13
N ALA A 72 1.04 -25.22 -3.49
CA ALA A 72 1.31 -24.71 -2.17
C ALA A 72 1.43 -25.84 -1.15
N GLU A 73 0.63 -26.86 -1.30
CA GLU A 73 0.70 -28.02 -0.43
C GLU A 73 1.99 -28.79 -0.65
N ASP A 74 2.36 -28.92 -1.90
CA ASP A 74 3.62 -29.57 -2.24
C ASP A 74 4.80 -28.82 -1.64
N LEU A 75 4.72 -27.51 -1.66
CA LEU A 75 5.77 -26.70 -1.08
C LEU A 75 5.83 -26.86 0.43
N ALA A 76 4.68 -27.03 1.06
CA ALA A 76 4.65 -27.25 2.51
C ALA A 76 5.35 -28.57 2.86
N GLU A 77 5.08 -29.59 2.10
CA GLU A 77 5.75 -30.88 2.29
C GLU A 77 7.24 -30.74 2.09
N TYR A 78 7.59 -30.00 1.08
CA TYR A 78 8.99 -29.80 0.76
C TYR A 78 9.72 -29.13 1.92
N LYS A 79 9.06 -28.23 2.58
CA LYS A 79 9.67 -27.52 3.70
C LYS A 79 9.86 -28.39 4.94
N THR A 80 9.13 -29.45 5.05
CA THR A 80 9.24 -30.32 6.23
C THR A 80 10.42 -31.27 6.18
N ARG A 81 11.13 -31.31 5.13
CA ARG A 81 12.30 -32.17 5.00
C ARG A 81 13.50 -31.69 5.76
#